data_68f98f2e7f869eba3169db073fb721c6
#
_entry.id   68f98f2e7f869eba3169db073fb721c6
#
_cell.length_a   1.000
_cell.length_b   1.000
_cell.length_c   1.000
_cell.angle_alpha   90.00
_cell.angle_beta   90.00
_cell.angle_gamma   90.00
#
_symmetry.space_group_name_H-M   'P 1'
#
loop_
_entity.id
_entity.type
_entity.pdbx_description
1 polymer ?
#
loop_
_entity_poly.entity_id
_entity_poly.type
_entity_poly.pdbx_seq_one_letter_code
_entity_poly.pdbx_strand_id
1 'polypeptide(L)'
;MFARTFGCVRFIYNRMLSDKIRYYEETGKQLKNTPAQYKSEFQWLKDVDSLALANAQMNLQAAYNHFFRNPQSGFPKFKSKKANRKSYTTNCVNGNIVIENGCIRLPKVGFVKMKQHRQIPAGWKLKSVTVSQVPSGKYYASILFEYENQVQEKEPQTFLGLDFSMRGLYRDSNGNEPAYPGYYRQAEKKLAVEQRRLSKMQKGSKNRNKQRIKVAKLPEKISNQRKDFLHKQARKISSAYDCVCIEDLNMKSMSQS
;
A
#
# COMPACT_ATOMS: atom_id res chain seq x y z
N MET A 1 18.01 -9.29 -0.66
CA MET A 1 17.43 -9.04 -1.99
C MET A 1 16.34 -7.95 -1.99
N PHE A 2 15.26 -8.01 -1.21
CA PHE A 2 14.17 -7.00 -1.22
C PHE A 2 14.64 -5.55 -1.09
N ALA A 3 15.52 -5.25 -0.13
CA ALA A 3 16.02 -3.89 0.07
C ALA A 3 16.75 -3.34 -1.18
N ARG A 4 17.49 -4.21 -1.89
CA ARG A 4 18.15 -3.90 -3.15
C ARG A 4 17.11 -3.58 -4.24
N THR A 5 16.09 -4.44 -4.40
CA THR A 5 15.00 -4.23 -5.35
C THR A 5 14.26 -2.90 -5.10
N PHE A 6 13.94 -2.56 -3.84
CA PHE A 6 13.36 -1.25 -3.51
C PHE A 6 14.25 -0.07 -3.93
N GLY A 7 15.57 -0.24 -3.76
CA GLY A 7 16.56 0.74 -4.20
C GLY A 7 16.56 0.93 -5.71
N CYS A 8 16.62 -0.17 -6.46
CA CYS A 8 16.66 -0.18 -7.91
C CYS A 8 15.38 0.40 -8.54
N VAL A 9 14.21 0.00 -8.05
CA VAL A 9 12.91 0.52 -8.52
C VAL A 9 12.79 2.03 -8.28
N ARG A 10 13.22 2.53 -7.11
CA ARG A 10 13.25 3.96 -6.84
C ARG A 10 14.24 4.70 -7.74
N PHE A 11 15.43 4.14 -7.93
CA PHE A 11 16.47 4.71 -8.78
C PHE A 11 15.96 4.86 -10.22
N ILE A 12 15.43 3.79 -10.82
CA ILE A 12 14.88 3.81 -12.19
C ILE A 12 13.77 4.85 -12.32
N TYR A 13 12.81 4.87 -11.39
CA TYR A 13 11.76 5.88 -11.39
C TYR A 13 12.33 7.30 -11.43
N ASN A 14 13.29 7.60 -10.55
CA ASN A 14 13.88 8.93 -10.44
C ASN A 14 14.76 9.28 -11.66
N ARG A 15 15.55 8.33 -12.14
CA ARG A 15 16.40 8.54 -13.32
C ARG A 15 15.57 8.82 -14.56
N MET A 16 14.54 7.99 -14.80
CA MET A 16 13.62 8.21 -15.93
C MET A 16 12.87 9.53 -15.82
N LEU A 17 12.45 9.94 -14.62
CA LEU A 17 11.82 11.24 -14.40
C LEU A 17 12.79 12.38 -14.72
N SER A 18 14.02 12.33 -14.23
CA SER A 18 15.06 13.33 -14.49
C SER A 18 15.37 13.46 -15.99
N ASP A 19 15.55 12.32 -16.68
CA ASP A 19 15.88 12.34 -18.11
C ASP A 19 14.71 12.83 -18.96
N LYS A 20 13.46 12.53 -18.58
CA LYS A 20 12.26 13.07 -19.26
C LYS A 20 12.13 14.59 -19.09
N ILE A 21 12.41 15.12 -17.89
CA ILE A 21 12.38 16.56 -17.64
C ILE A 21 13.45 17.24 -18.51
N ARG A 22 14.71 16.80 -18.41
CA ARG A 22 15.82 17.39 -19.14
C ARG A 22 15.59 17.36 -20.66
N TYR A 23 15.17 16.22 -21.20
CA TYR A 23 14.92 16.08 -22.63
C TYR A 23 13.79 17.00 -23.12
N TYR A 24 12.75 17.18 -22.31
CA TYR A 24 11.67 18.10 -22.63
C TYR A 24 12.13 19.57 -22.60
N GLU A 25 12.95 19.95 -21.63
CA GLU A 25 13.55 21.30 -21.54
C GLU A 25 14.46 21.62 -22.74
N GLU A 26 15.20 20.61 -23.24
CA GLU A 26 16.13 20.77 -24.37
C GLU A 26 15.42 20.73 -25.75
N THR A 27 14.36 19.93 -25.88
CA THR A 27 13.79 19.61 -27.21
C THR A 27 12.32 19.97 -27.40
N GLY A 28 11.61 20.27 -26.29
CA GLY A 28 10.14 20.42 -26.29
C GLY A 28 9.37 19.11 -26.57
N LYS A 29 10.06 17.94 -26.64
CA LYS A 29 9.48 16.66 -27.01
C LYS A 29 9.46 15.67 -25.84
N GLN A 30 8.54 14.72 -25.89
CA GLN A 30 8.44 13.67 -24.88
C GLN A 30 9.47 12.56 -25.13
N LEU A 31 10.32 12.26 -24.14
CA LEU A 31 11.27 11.16 -24.20
C LEU A 31 10.56 9.81 -23.99
N LYS A 32 10.74 8.90 -24.95
CA LYS A 32 10.32 7.49 -24.84
C LYS A 32 11.53 6.64 -24.43
N ASN A 33 11.66 6.38 -23.14
CA ASN A 33 12.75 5.57 -22.59
C ASN A 33 12.19 4.35 -21.83
N THR A 34 13.02 3.31 -21.71
CA THR A 34 12.67 2.08 -21.00
C THR A 34 13.76 1.71 -19.97
N PRO A 35 13.43 0.95 -18.90
CA PRO A 35 14.42 0.53 -17.91
C PRO A 35 15.56 -0.31 -18.49
N ALA A 36 15.35 -0.98 -19.64
CA ALA A 36 16.36 -1.80 -20.29
C ALA A 36 17.58 -0.99 -20.74
N GLN A 37 17.37 0.23 -21.23
CA GLN A 37 18.42 1.14 -21.70
C GLN A 37 19.41 1.51 -20.58
N TYR A 38 18.95 1.59 -19.35
CA TYR A 38 19.80 1.93 -18.19
C TYR A 38 20.67 0.77 -17.70
N LYS A 39 20.41 -0.48 -18.15
CA LYS A 39 21.19 -1.65 -17.71
C LYS A 39 22.59 -1.73 -18.30
N SER A 40 22.86 -1.00 -19.37
CA SER A 40 24.20 -0.86 -19.95
C SER A 40 25.09 0.02 -19.07
N GLU A 41 24.57 1.16 -18.64
CA GLU A 41 25.23 2.11 -17.75
C GLU A 41 25.29 1.62 -16.29
N PHE A 42 24.19 1.03 -15.80
CA PHE A 42 24.05 0.58 -14.41
C PHE A 42 23.91 -0.94 -14.33
N GLN A 43 25.02 -1.67 -14.43
CA GLN A 43 25.05 -3.14 -14.47
C GLN A 43 24.33 -3.80 -13.29
N TRP A 44 24.35 -3.18 -12.10
CA TRP A 44 23.68 -3.69 -10.90
C TRP A 44 22.16 -3.76 -11.01
N LEU A 45 21.53 -3.15 -12.02
CA LEU A 45 20.10 -3.30 -12.33
C LEU A 45 19.76 -4.69 -12.87
N LYS A 46 20.75 -5.44 -13.37
CA LYS A 46 20.58 -6.84 -13.84
C LYS A 46 20.36 -7.83 -12.71
N ASP A 47 20.74 -7.44 -11.47
CA ASP A 47 20.64 -8.31 -10.29
C ASP A 47 19.21 -8.38 -9.73
N VAL A 48 18.33 -7.49 -10.16
CA VAL A 48 16.94 -7.45 -9.70
C VAL A 48 15.97 -7.82 -10.83
N ASP A 49 14.74 -8.09 -10.44
CA ASP A 49 13.70 -8.46 -11.38
C ASP A 49 13.39 -7.34 -12.40
N SER A 50 13.46 -7.69 -13.68
CA SER A 50 13.20 -6.77 -14.79
C SER A 50 11.76 -6.28 -14.82
N LEU A 51 10.80 -7.13 -14.44
CA LEU A 51 9.38 -6.75 -14.37
C LEU A 51 9.13 -5.73 -13.25
N ALA A 52 9.89 -5.82 -12.14
CA ALA A 52 9.83 -4.80 -11.09
C ALA A 52 10.33 -3.43 -11.59
N LEU A 53 11.35 -3.41 -12.46
CA LEU A 53 11.82 -2.17 -13.09
C LEU A 53 10.81 -1.64 -14.12
N ALA A 54 10.19 -2.51 -14.92
CA ALA A 54 9.12 -2.14 -15.85
C ALA A 54 7.90 -1.53 -15.13
N ASN A 55 7.52 -2.09 -13.98
CA ASN A 55 6.47 -1.50 -13.14
C ASN A 55 6.84 -0.10 -12.60
N ALA A 56 8.13 0.19 -12.38
CA ALA A 56 8.55 1.55 -12.03
C ALA A 56 8.31 2.55 -13.16
N GLN A 57 8.55 2.15 -14.42
CA GLN A 57 8.21 2.93 -15.61
C GLN A 57 6.70 3.15 -15.72
N MET A 58 5.91 2.08 -15.57
CA MET A 58 4.43 2.16 -15.62
C MET A 58 3.89 3.12 -14.54
N ASN A 59 4.43 3.06 -13.33
CA ASN A 59 4.06 3.96 -12.24
C ASN A 59 4.44 5.42 -12.54
N LEU A 60 5.55 5.68 -13.22
CA LEU A 60 5.92 7.02 -13.66
C LEU A 60 4.96 7.51 -14.76
N GLN A 61 4.63 6.66 -15.73
CA GLN A 61 3.67 7.00 -16.78
C GLN A 61 2.27 7.28 -16.19
N ALA A 62 1.83 6.46 -15.24
CA ALA A 62 0.56 6.69 -14.55
C ALA A 62 0.55 8.05 -13.79
N ALA A 63 1.68 8.43 -13.17
CA ALA A 63 1.81 9.72 -12.50
C ALA A 63 1.71 10.90 -13.48
N TYR A 64 2.31 10.81 -14.67
CA TYR A 64 2.14 11.80 -15.74
C TYR A 64 0.70 11.85 -16.25
N ASN A 65 0.11 10.70 -16.54
CA ASN A 65 -1.28 10.63 -17.01
C ASN A 65 -2.25 11.26 -15.99
N HIS A 66 -2.00 11.04 -14.70
CA HIS A 66 -2.79 11.64 -13.63
C HIS A 66 -2.62 13.16 -13.58
N PHE A 67 -1.39 13.66 -13.71
CA PHE A 67 -1.09 15.09 -13.76
C PHE A 67 -1.82 15.78 -14.94
N PHE A 68 -1.76 15.20 -16.15
CA PHE A 68 -2.41 15.78 -17.32
C PHE A 68 -3.95 15.72 -17.26
N ARG A 69 -4.53 14.71 -16.61
CA ARG A 69 -5.99 14.62 -16.42
C ARG A 69 -6.50 15.54 -15.31
N ASN A 70 -5.72 15.70 -14.26
CA ASN A 70 -6.08 16.53 -13.11
C ASN A 70 -4.86 17.34 -12.64
N PRO A 71 -4.70 18.59 -13.13
CA PRO A 71 -3.57 19.45 -12.76
C PRO A 71 -3.44 19.70 -11.26
N GLN A 72 -4.53 19.65 -10.49
CA GLN A 72 -4.47 19.79 -9.02
C GLN A 72 -3.69 18.68 -8.33
N SER A 73 -3.49 17.52 -8.97
CA SER A 73 -2.69 16.43 -8.41
C SER A 73 -1.18 16.73 -8.37
N GLY A 74 -0.73 17.77 -9.07
CA GLY A 74 0.65 18.21 -9.13
C GLY A 74 1.55 17.33 -10.00
N PHE A 75 2.70 17.88 -10.39
CA PHE A 75 3.70 17.22 -11.22
C PHE A 75 4.33 16.00 -10.52
N PRO A 76 4.73 14.94 -11.25
CA PRO A 76 5.42 13.78 -10.67
C PRO A 76 6.65 14.16 -9.85
N LYS A 77 6.73 13.68 -8.60
CA LYS A 77 7.82 14.02 -7.66
C LYS A 77 8.85 12.91 -7.56
N PHE A 78 10.12 13.29 -7.36
CA PHE A 78 11.20 12.37 -7.06
C PHE A 78 10.92 11.57 -5.77
N LYS A 79 11.16 10.26 -5.82
CA LYS A 79 10.98 9.37 -4.67
C LYS A 79 12.19 9.44 -3.72
N SER A 80 11.96 9.79 -2.47
CA SER A 80 13.00 9.87 -1.45
C SER A 80 13.26 8.52 -0.74
N LYS A 81 14.52 8.26 -0.38
CA LYS A 81 14.88 7.13 0.50
C LYS A 81 14.30 7.28 1.91
N LYS A 82 14.06 8.52 2.34
CA LYS A 82 13.49 8.83 3.66
C LYS A 82 11.98 8.58 3.71
N ALA A 83 11.29 8.63 2.57
CA ALA A 83 9.88 8.24 2.50
C ALA A 83 9.75 6.75 2.85
N ASN A 84 8.88 6.45 3.83
CA ASN A 84 8.78 5.11 4.41
C ASN A 84 8.06 4.07 3.52
N ARG A 85 7.66 4.43 2.32
CA ARG A 85 7.02 3.52 1.36
C ARG A 85 8.09 2.75 0.57
N LYS A 86 8.42 1.56 1.06
CA LYS A 86 9.30 0.63 0.38
C LYS A 86 8.44 -0.46 -0.23
N SER A 87 8.27 -0.44 -1.55
CA SER A 87 7.50 -1.45 -2.27
C SER A 87 7.97 -1.59 -3.71
N TYR A 88 7.75 -2.75 -4.28
CA TYR A 88 7.83 -3.00 -5.72
C TYR A 88 6.74 -3.99 -6.12
N THR A 89 6.28 -3.89 -7.37
CA THR A 89 5.34 -4.84 -7.97
C THR A 89 6.05 -5.62 -9.05
N THR A 90 5.76 -6.91 -9.13
CA THR A 90 6.20 -7.79 -10.22
C THR A 90 5.01 -8.55 -10.78
N ASN A 91 4.95 -8.69 -12.11
CA ASN A 91 3.86 -9.37 -12.79
C ASN A 91 4.15 -10.87 -12.91
N CYS A 92 3.09 -11.68 -12.89
CA CYS A 92 3.17 -13.09 -13.18
C CYS A 92 3.16 -13.29 -14.70
N VAL A 93 4.28 -13.77 -15.24
CA VAL A 93 4.45 -14.09 -16.66
C VAL A 93 5.11 -15.47 -16.76
N ASN A 94 4.52 -16.38 -17.52
CA ASN A 94 5.06 -17.73 -17.76
C ASN A 94 5.45 -18.47 -16.46
N GLY A 95 4.63 -18.37 -15.39
CA GLY A 95 4.86 -19.10 -14.15
C GLY A 95 6.10 -18.67 -13.35
N ASN A 96 6.62 -17.44 -13.58
CA ASN A 96 7.76 -16.90 -12.84
C ASN A 96 7.49 -16.66 -11.35
N ILE A 97 6.21 -16.63 -10.94
CA ILE A 97 5.75 -16.53 -9.55
C ILE A 97 4.94 -17.77 -9.22
N VAL A 98 5.27 -18.43 -8.12
CA VAL A 98 4.58 -19.64 -7.65
C VAL A 98 4.29 -19.52 -6.17
N ILE A 99 3.12 -19.99 -5.74
CA ILE A 99 2.70 -20.05 -4.34
C ILE A 99 2.43 -21.51 -3.99
N GLU A 100 3.27 -22.07 -3.13
CA GLU A 100 3.18 -23.47 -2.72
C GLU A 100 3.76 -23.69 -1.33
N ASN A 101 3.25 -24.64 -0.60
CA ASN A 101 3.78 -25.09 0.69
C ASN A 101 4.08 -23.94 1.69
N GLY A 102 3.21 -22.92 1.74
CA GLY A 102 3.40 -21.76 2.61
C GLY A 102 4.58 -20.85 2.21
N CYS A 103 5.08 -20.99 0.99
CA CYS A 103 6.12 -20.17 0.40
C CYS A 103 5.63 -19.47 -0.87
N ILE A 104 6.28 -18.35 -1.19
CA ILE A 104 6.13 -17.68 -2.48
C ILE A 104 7.49 -17.65 -3.17
N ARG A 105 7.55 -18.11 -4.42
CA ARG A 105 8.71 -17.94 -5.29
C ARG A 105 8.59 -16.63 -6.05
N LEU A 106 9.61 -15.79 -5.96
CA LEU A 106 9.67 -14.49 -6.64
C LEU A 106 10.92 -14.43 -7.53
N PRO A 107 10.82 -13.75 -8.70
CA PRO A 107 11.97 -13.60 -9.61
C PRO A 107 13.18 -12.98 -8.90
N LYS A 108 14.38 -13.54 -9.13
CA LYS A 108 15.65 -13.11 -8.54
C LYS A 108 15.76 -13.24 -7.00
N VAL A 109 14.66 -13.51 -6.31
CA VAL A 109 14.64 -13.68 -4.83
C VAL A 109 14.62 -15.14 -4.44
N GLY A 110 13.95 -15.99 -5.22
CA GLY A 110 13.70 -17.40 -4.91
C GLY A 110 12.52 -17.59 -3.96
N PHE A 111 12.49 -18.74 -3.28
CA PHE A 111 11.44 -19.09 -2.34
C PHE A 111 11.55 -18.29 -1.03
N VAL A 112 10.44 -17.71 -0.61
CA VAL A 112 10.31 -16.96 0.64
C VAL A 112 9.14 -17.52 1.42
N LYS A 113 9.38 -17.93 2.67
CA LYS A 113 8.33 -18.38 3.58
C LYS A 113 7.37 -17.24 3.88
N MET A 114 6.07 -17.50 3.78
CA MET A 114 5.02 -16.53 4.08
C MET A 114 3.93 -17.12 4.95
N LYS A 115 3.25 -16.26 5.71
CA LYS A 115 2.03 -16.62 6.41
C LYS A 115 0.85 -16.36 5.47
N GLN A 116 0.30 -17.41 4.91
CA GLN A 116 -0.90 -17.34 4.08
C GLN A 116 -2.14 -17.27 4.99
N HIS A 117 -3.01 -16.28 4.75
CA HIS A 117 -4.20 -16.04 5.57
C HIS A 117 -5.45 -16.71 4.99
N ARG A 118 -5.48 -16.90 3.67
CA ARG A 118 -6.62 -17.46 2.93
C ARG A 118 -6.13 -18.52 1.97
N GLN A 119 -6.91 -19.55 1.80
CA GLN A 119 -6.71 -20.48 0.70
C GLN A 119 -7.02 -19.76 -0.62
N ILE A 120 -6.26 -20.09 -1.65
CA ILE A 120 -6.48 -19.57 -3.00
C ILE A 120 -7.47 -20.51 -3.67
N PRO A 121 -8.66 -20.04 -4.08
CA PRO A 121 -9.62 -20.87 -4.77
C PRO A 121 -9.07 -21.41 -6.09
N ALA A 122 -9.49 -22.60 -6.47
CA ALA A 122 -9.16 -23.17 -7.76
C ALA A 122 -9.72 -22.28 -8.89
N GLY A 123 -8.97 -22.17 -10.00
CA GLY A 123 -9.36 -21.36 -11.14
C GLY A 123 -8.92 -19.87 -11.06
N TRP A 124 -8.48 -19.41 -9.91
CA TRP A 124 -7.97 -18.02 -9.80
C TRP A 124 -6.60 -17.88 -10.44
N LYS A 125 -6.46 -16.93 -11.35
CA LYS A 125 -5.24 -16.66 -12.11
C LYS A 125 -4.40 -15.58 -11.43
N LEU A 126 -3.18 -15.90 -11.01
CA LEU A 126 -2.26 -14.95 -10.42
C LEU A 126 -1.77 -13.94 -11.47
N LYS A 127 -1.93 -12.64 -11.22
CA LYS A 127 -1.55 -11.56 -12.15
C LYS A 127 -0.29 -10.83 -11.72
N SER A 128 -0.19 -10.47 -10.45
CA SER A 128 0.97 -9.74 -9.93
C SER A 128 1.11 -9.88 -8.41
N VAL A 129 2.31 -9.59 -7.94
CA VAL A 129 2.63 -9.52 -6.51
C VAL A 129 3.31 -8.20 -6.20
N THR A 130 2.78 -7.49 -5.20
CA THR A 130 3.41 -6.30 -4.64
C THR A 130 4.04 -6.65 -3.30
N VAL A 131 5.36 -6.60 -3.23
CA VAL A 131 6.11 -6.76 -1.99
C VAL A 131 6.33 -5.40 -1.37
N SER A 132 6.02 -5.27 -0.08
CA SER A 132 6.19 -4.02 0.68
C SER A 132 6.87 -4.27 2.02
N GLN A 133 7.58 -3.25 2.51
CA GLN A 133 8.14 -3.24 3.86
C GLN A 133 7.57 -2.07 4.64
N VAL A 134 7.02 -2.35 5.82
CA VAL A 134 6.52 -1.33 6.74
C VAL A 134 7.61 -0.85 7.71
N PRO A 135 7.44 0.33 8.36
CA PRO A 135 8.43 0.90 9.27
C PRO A 135 8.80 0.01 10.46
N SER A 136 7.92 -0.91 10.87
CA SER A 136 8.21 -1.92 11.91
C SER A 136 9.19 -3.02 11.47
N GLY A 137 9.58 -3.03 10.19
CA GLY A 137 10.49 -4.01 9.61
C GLY A 137 9.82 -5.25 9.01
N LYS A 138 8.50 -5.41 9.15
CA LYS A 138 7.76 -6.52 8.54
C LYS A 138 7.63 -6.35 7.03
N TYR A 139 7.56 -7.48 6.33
CA TYR A 139 7.28 -7.54 4.90
C TYR A 139 5.88 -8.10 4.67
N TYR A 140 5.22 -7.58 3.65
CA TYR A 140 3.92 -8.04 3.18
C TYR A 140 3.98 -8.31 1.68
N ALA A 141 3.29 -9.36 1.25
CA ALA A 141 3.01 -9.64 -0.14
C ALA A 141 1.50 -9.42 -0.39
N SER A 142 1.18 -8.47 -1.25
CA SER A 142 -0.17 -8.26 -1.75
C SER A 142 -0.27 -8.93 -3.11
N ILE A 143 -1.14 -9.92 -3.25
CA ILE A 143 -1.23 -10.77 -4.42
C ILE A 143 -2.53 -10.43 -5.15
N LEU A 144 -2.41 -10.10 -6.43
CA LEU A 144 -3.54 -9.83 -7.30
C LEU A 144 -3.90 -11.07 -8.09
N PHE A 145 -5.15 -11.46 -8.00
CA PHE A 145 -5.75 -12.53 -8.78
C PHE A 145 -6.83 -11.99 -9.72
N GLU A 146 -6.97 -12.63 -10.86
CA GLU A 146 -8.08 -12.49 -11.78
C GLU A 146 -8.97 -13.72 -11.65
N TYR A 147 -10.26 -13.51 -11.57
CA TYR A 147 -11.27 -14.57 -11.52
C TYR A 147 -12.56 -14.09 -12.19
N GLU A 148 -13.38 -15.01 -12.62
CA GLU A 148 -14.70 -14.70 -13.17
C GLU A 148 -15.63 -14.23 -12.05
N ASN A 149 -16.27 -13.08 -12.26
CA ASN A 149 -17.23 -12.55 -11.30
C ASN A 149 -18.53 -13.38 -11.38
N GLN A 150 -18.87 -14.03 -10.29
CA GLN A 150 -20.10 -14.83 -10.16
C GLN A 150 -21.20 -14.06 -9.40
N VAL A 151 -21.05 -12.77 -9.22
CA VAL A 151 -22.07 -11.96 -8.54
C VAL A 151 -23.30 -11.90 -9.42
N GLN A 152 -24.40 -12.50 -8.95
CA GLN A 152 -25.70 -12.36 -9.56
C GLN A 152 -26.34 -11.05 -9.05
N GLU A 153 -26.91 -10.29 -9.96
CA GLU A 153 -27.74 -9.15 -9.59
C GLU A 153 -28.99 -9.67 -8.86
N LYS A 154 -29.24 -9.11 -7.69
CA LYS A 154 -30.37 -9.46 -6.83
C LYS A 154 -31.09 -8.15 -6.46
N GLU A 155 -32.40 -8.12 -6.59
CA GLU A 155 -33.17 -7.02 -6.03
C GLU A 155 -33.02 -6.97 -4.51
N PRO A 156 -32.68 -5.80 -3.93
CA PRO A 156 -32.49 -5.70 -2.49
C PRO A 156 -33.80 -5.83 -1.75
N GLN A 157 -33.83 -6.73 -0.76
CA GLN A 157 -35.00 -6.96 0.10
C GLN A 157 -34.87 -6.30 1.46
N THR A 158 -33.61 -6.10 1.93
CA THR A 158 -33.31 -5.55 3.24
C THR A 158 -32.50 -4.28 3.15
N PHE A 159 -32.92 -3.24 3.87
CA PHE A 159 -32.33 -1.92 3.81
C PHE A 159 -31.86 -1.47 5.19
N LEU A 160 -30.76 -0.72 5.24
CA LEU A 160 -30.26 -0.08 6.46
C LEU A 160 -29.83 1.34 6.16
N GLY A 161 -30.33 2.31 6.93
CA GLY A 161 -29.82 3.67 6.95
C GLY A 161 -28.69 3.82 7.97
N LEU A 162 -27.60 4.50 7.61
CA LEU A 162 -26.50 4.82 8.51
C LEU A 162 -26.26 6.33 8.52
N ASP A 163 -26.28 6.91 9.70
CA ASP A 163 -25.86 8.29 9.96
C ASP A 163 -24.55 8.33 10.74
N PHE A 164 -23.73 9.34 10.48
CA PHE A 164 -22.46 9.52 11.17
C PHE A 164 -22.66 9.93 12.62
N SER A 165 -22.03 9.21 13.55
CA SER A 165 -22.06 9.56 14.97
C SER A 165 -20.71 10.08 15.47
N MET A 166 -20.70 11.25 16.11
CA MET A 166 -19.49 11.77 16.78
C MET A 166 -19.17 11.05 18.08
N ARG A 167 -20.15 10.40 18.71
CA ARG A 167 -19.98 9.65 19.96
C ARG A 167 -19.57 8.21 19.73
N GLY A 168 -20.16 7.59 18.71
CA GLY A 168 -19.89 6.22 18.30
C GLY A 168 -19.16 6.15 16.96
N LEU A 169 -19.49 5.14 16.17
CA LEU A 169 -19.02 4.99 14.80
C LEU A 169 -20.08 5.45 13.80
N TYR A 170 -21.31 5.02 14.02
CA TYR A 170 -22.52 5.39 13.28
C TYR A 170 -23.73 5.16 14.17
N ARG A 171 -24.88 5.72 13.77
CA ARG A 171 -26.20 5.37 14.27
C ARG A 171 -26.99 4.78 13.12
N ASP A 172 -27.57 3.60 13.32
CA ASP A 172 -28.36 2.97 12.27
C ASP A 172 -29.86 3.27 12.44
N SER A 173 -30.64 2.99 11.38
CA SER A 173 -32.10 3.17 11.37
C SER A 173 -32.85 2.32 12.40
N ASN A 174 -32.18 1.30 12.98
CA ASN A 174 -32.71 0.45 14.04
C ASN A 174 -32.34 0.95 15.44
N GLY A 175 -31.66 2.12 15.54
CA GLY A 175 -31.27 2.72 16.79
C GLY A 175 -29.97 2.17 17.40
N ASN A 176 -29.23 1.31 16.71
CA ASN A 176 -27.94 0.80 17.20
C ASN A 176 -26.83 1.84 16.99
N GLU A 177 -26.01 2.05 18.00
CA GLU A 177 -24.85 2.94 17.98
C GLU A 177 -23.63 2.21 18.53
N PRO A 178 -22.82 1.56 17.66
CA PRO A 178 -21.63 0.82 18.13
C PRO A 178 -20.57 1.79 18.64
N ALA A 179 -20.14 1.58 19.89
CA ALA A 179 -19.08 2.36 20.52
C ALA A 179 -17.75 2.17 19.81
N TYR A 180 -17.05 3.27 19.52
CA TYR A 180 -15.70 3.21 18.94
C TYR A 180 -14.66 3.02 20.06
N PRO A 181 -13.80 1.97 20.00
CA PRO A 181 -12.95 1.58 21.13
C PRO A 181 -11.81 2.55 21.51
N GLY A 182 -11.59 3.64 20.77
CA GLY A 182 -10.60 4.67 21.13
C GLY A 182 -9.14 4.17 21.19
N TYR A 183 -8.74 3.24 20.33
CA TYR A 183 -7.42 2.57 20.33
C TYR A 183 -6.22 3.52 20.38
N TYR A 184 -6.31 4.70 19.77
CA TYR A 184 -5.24 5.70 19.82
C TYR A 184 -5.08 6.25 21.22
N ARG A 185 -6.16 6.69 21.89
CA ARG A 185 -6.14 7.24 23.25
C ARG A 185 -5.56 6.25 24.25
N GLN A 186 -5.89 4.96 24.11
CA GLN A 186 -5.32 3.89 24.96
C GLN A 186 -3.80 3.74 24.80
N ALA A 187 -3.26 3.99 23.61
CA ALA A 187 -1.84 3.82 23.31
C ALA A 187 -1.01 5.11 23.39
N GLU A 188 -1.65 6.28 23.44
CA GLU A 188 -1.04 7.60 23.33
C GLU A 188 0.08 7.85 24.36
N LYS A 189 -0.18 7.62 25.63
CA LYS A 189 0.82 7.77 26.70
C LYS A 189 2.06 6.93 26.46
N LYS A 190 1.87 5.66 26.06
CA LYS A 190 2.96 4.74 25.74
C LYS A 190 3.74 5.20 24.50
N LEU A 191 3.05 5.65 23.46
CA LEU A 191 3.67 6.17 22.25
C LEU A 191 4.54 7.38 22.56
N ALA A 192 4.04 8.34 23.35
CA ALA A 192 4.78 9.54 23.76
C ALA A 192 6.05 9.20 24.56
N VAL A 193 5.98 8.22 25.47
CA VAL A 193 7.16 7.76 26.23
C VAL A 193 8.23 7.16 25.30
N GLU A 194 7.82 6.26 24.38
CA GLU A 194 8.78 5.61 23.48
C GLU A 194 9.36 6.60 22.46
N GLN A 195 8.60 7.60 22.02
CA GLN A 195 9.09 8.69 21.16
C GLN A 195 10.12 9.58 21.89
N ARG A 196 9.85 9.96 23.15
CA ARG A 196 10.81 10.73 23.99
C ARG A 196 12.12 9.95 24.20
N ARG A 197 12.04 8.64 24.43
CA ARG A 197 13.25 7.78 24.48
C ARG A 197 14.03 7.80 23.17
N LEU A 198 13.32 7.69 22.04
CA LEU A 198 13.94 7.72 20.71
C LEU A 198 14.64 9.05 20.42
N SER A 199 14.05 10.18 20.82
CA SER A 199 14.61 11.52 20.59
C SER A 199 15.95 11.73 21.31
N LYS A 200 16.10 11.15 22.50
CA LYS A 200 17.33 11.27 23.35
C LYS A 200 18.47 10.37 22.88
N MET A 201 18.20 9.41 21.98
CA MET A 201 19.24 8.46 21.55
C MET A 201 20.10 9.02 20.41
N GLN A 202 21.40 8.68 20.43
CA GLN A 202 22.37 9.09 19.42
C GLN A 202 21.94 8.63 18.01
N LYS A 203 21.88 9.57 17.07
CA LYS A 203 21.57 9.31 15.66
C LYS A 203 22.59 8.35 15.06
N GLY A 204 22.12 7.33 14.32
CA GLY A 204 22.97 6.32 13.68
C GLY A 204 23.29 5.10 14.56
N SER A 205 23.06 5.15 15.86
CA SER A 205 23.38 4.00 16.74
C SER A 205 22.45 2.80 16.49
N LYS A 206 22.96 1.58 16.73
CA LYS A 206 22.18 0.33 16.65
C LYS A 206 20.99 0.34 17.62
N ASN A 207 21.19 0.87 18.83
CA ASN A 207 20.14 0.96 19.84
C ASN A 207 19.01 1.91 19.42
N ARG A 208 19.35 3.05 18.80
CA ARG A 208 18.36 3.96 18.24
C ARG A 208 17.53 3.30 17.13
N ASN A 209 18.16 2.47 16.29
CA ASN A 209 17.44 1.70 15.25
C ASN A 209 16.48 0.68 15.86
N LYS A 210 16.87 -0.04 16.94
CA LYS A 210 15.97 -0.93 17.68
C LYS A 210 14.79 -0.16 18.26
N GLN A 211 15.05 1.00 18.88
CA GLN A 211 14.03 1.84 19.46
C GLN A 211 13.08 2.41 18.39
N ARG A 212 13.58 2.82 17.22
CA ARG A 212 12.78 3.27 16.09
C ARG A 212 11.77 2.21 15.64
N ILE A 213 12.20 0.95 15.57
CA ILE A 213 11.31 -0.18 15.24
C ILE A 213 10.25 -0.36 16.32
N LYS A 214 10.61 -0.23 17.59
CA LYS A 214 9.68 -0.32 18.73
C LYS A 214 8.60 0.77 18.67
N VAL A 215 9.01 2.01 18.40
CA VAL A 215 8.08 3.13 18.17
C VAL A 215 7.18 2.84 16.96
N ALA A 216 7.72 2.33 15.86
CA ALA A 216 6.94 2.06 14.65
C ALA A 216 5.89 0.94 14.81
N LYS A 217 6.10 0.00 15.73
CA LYS A 217 5.14 -1.08 16.02
C LYS A 217 3.86 -0.59 16.70
N LEU A 218 3.90 0.52 17.44
CA LEU A 218 2.73 1.04 18.15
C LEU A 218 1.66 1.61 17.20
N PRO A 219 1.98 2.56 16.29
CA PRO A 219 1.02 3.01 15.29
C PRO A 219 0.53 1.90 14.36
N GLU A 220 1.39 0.92 14.02
CA GLU A 220 0.99 -0.24 13.24
C GLU A 220 -0.08 -1.06 13.98
N LYS A 221 0.12 -1.33 15.28
CA LYS A 221 -0.86 -2.03 16.11
C LYS A 221 -2.20 -1.29 16.14
N ILE A 222 -2.17 0.03 16.39
CA ILE A 222 -3.37 0.87 16.42
C ILE A 222 -4.10 0.82 15.06
N SER A 223 -3.36 0.98 13.96
CA SER A 223 -3.92 0.92 12.62
C SER A 223 -4.58 -0.44 12.32
N ASN A 224 -3.93 -1.54 12.75
CA ASN A 224 -4.48 -2.89 12.55
C ASN A 224 -5.73 -3.12 13.40
N GLN A 225 -5.75 -2.67 14.66
CA GLN A 225 -6.93 -2.76 15.53
C GLN A 225 -8.11 -1.95 14.97
N ARG A 226 -7.84 -0.74 14.45
CA ARG A 226 -8.87 0.08 13.78
C ARG A 226 -9.44 -0.62 12.54
N LYS A 227 -8.57 -1.14 11.68
CA LYS A 227 -8.99 -1.85 10.47
C LYS A 227 -9.80 -3.11 10.81
N ASP A 228 -9.33 -3.90 11.77
CA ASP A 228 -10.04 -5.11 12.20
C ASP A 228 -11.45 -4.77 12.71
N PHE A 229 -11.56 -3.75 13.56
CA PHE A 229 -12.84 -3.28 14.05
C PHE A 229 -13.77 -2.84 12.92
N LEU A 230 -13.28 -1.96 12.02
CA LEU A 230 -14.07 -1.45 10.89
C LEU A 230 -14.50 -2.58 9.93
N HIS A 231 -13.60 -3.52 9.63
CA HIS A 231 -13.94 -4.68 8.79
C HIS A 231 -14.97 -5.59 9.44
N LYS A 232 -14.93 -5.77 10.76
CA LYS A 232 -15.94 -6.54 11.49
C LYS A 232 -17.31 -5.86 11.45
N GLN A 233 -17.36 -4.52 11.64
CA GLN A 233 -18.60 -3.77 11.51
C GLN A 233 -19.14 -3.82 10.08
N ALA A 234 -18.32 -3.54 9.07
CA ALA A 234 -18.71 -3.62 7.67
C ALA A 234 -19.24 -5.01 7.29
N ARG A 235 -18.56 -6.08 7.74
CA ARG A 235 -19.02 -7.46 7.49
C ARG A 235 -20.35 -7.75 8.17
N LYS A 236 -20.55 -7.30 9.42
CA LYS A 236 -21.81 -7.45 10.14
C LYS A 236 -22.97 -6.84 9.35
N ILE A 237 -22.77 -5.60 8.87
CA ILE A 237 -23.77 -4.86 8.09
C ILE A 237 -24.02 -5.56 6.75
N SER A 238 -22.99 -5.81 5.96
CA SER A 238 -23.11 -6.39 4.60
C SER A 238 -23.60 -7.85 4.58
N SER A 239 -23.55 -8.54 5.73
CA SER A 239 -24.12 -9.89 5.86
C SER A 239 -25.59 -9.88 6.29
N ALA A 240 -26.08 -8.76 6.81
CA ALA A 240 -27.45 -8.63 7.33
C ALA A 240 -28.38 -7.86 6.39
N TYR A 241 -27.83 -7.00 5.54
CA TYR A 241 -28.60 -6.09 4.68
C TYR A 241 -28.10 -6.14 3.24
N ASP A 242 -29.04 -6.10 2.28
CA ASP A 242 -28.76 -6.09 0.85
C ASP A 242 -28.37 -4.68 0.36
N CYS A 243 -28.97 -3.64 0.96
CA CYS A 243 -28.74 -2.24 0.61
C CYS A 243 -28.45 -1.39 1.86
N VAL A 244 -27.43 -0.54 1.77
CA VAL A 244 -27.04 0.37 2.86
C VAL A 244 -27.05 1.79 2.33
N CYS A 245 -27.89 2.64 2.91
CA CYS A 245 -27.97 4.06 2.60
C CYS A 245 -27.10 4.85 3.57
N ILE A 246 -26.22 5.69 3.04
CA ILE A 246 -25.35 6.57 3.82
C ILE A 246 -25.50 8.02 3.35
N GLU A 247 -25.31 8.96 4.25
CA GLU A 247 -25.28 10.38 3.93
C GLU A 247 -23.93 10.75 3.30
N ASP A 248 -23.93 11.56 2.23
CA ASP A 248 -22.71 12.07 1.59
C ASP A 248 -22.19 13.30 2.34
N LEU A 249 -21.39 13.06 3.37
CA LEU A 249 -20.84 14.07 4.26
C LEU A 249 -19.45 14.53 3.86
N ASN A 250 -19.23 15.83 3.81
CA ASN A 250 -17.90 16.40 3.70
C ASN A 250 -17.17 16.35 5.06
N MET A 251 -16.68 15.15 5.43
CA MET A 251 -15.96 14.90 6.68
C MET A 251 -14.77 15.83 6.91
N LYS A 252 -14.15 16.34 5.85
CA LYS A 252 -12.99 17.23 5.95
C LYS A 252 -13.38 18.62 6.41
N SER A 253 -14.49 19.17 5.94
CA SER A 253 -14.99 20.46 6.41
C SER A 253 -15.51 20.37 7.85
N MET A 254 -16.18 19.28 8.20
CA MET A 254 -16.69 19.05 9.56
C MET A 254 -15.59 18.91 10.62
N SER A 255 -14.39 18.47 10.23
CA SER A 255 -13.26 18.35 11.18
C SER A 255 -12.50 19.65 11.41
N GLN A 256 -12.85 20.74 10.70
CA GLN A 256 -12.19 22.05 10.77
C GLN A 256 -13.04 23.08 11.51
N SER A 257 -14.29 22.76 11.83
CA SER A 257 -15.18 23.52 12.70
C SER A 257 -15.08 22.98 14.13
#